data_ef8cbd3726163d5c735aebc575329623
#
_entry.id   ef8cbd3726163d5c735aebc575329623
#
_cell.length_a   1.000
_cell.length_b   1.000
_cell.length_c   1.000
_cell.angle_alpha   90.00
_cell.angle_beta   90.00
_cell.angle_gamma   90.00
#
_symmetry.space_group_name_H-M   'P 1'
#
loop_
_entity.id
_entity.type
_entity.pdbx_description
1 polymer ?
#
loop_
_entity_poly.entity_id
_entity_poly.type
_entity_poly.pdbx_seq_one_letter_code
_entity_poly.pdbx_strand_id
1 'polypeptide(L)'
;MYRSGRAILSLILGISLVAGACGSDSGGTAVTATTAAPAAPAATAAPETTAASAGETTAASAGELAGVCPATVVIQTDWFPESEHGGMYEMVGDDYVIDGDNQTTTGSLMASGVDTGVDVQVRAGGPAIGFQNTVAQMYTDTDITLAYADTDSVAFFWEDAPVVQVVTPLDKNPQMLMWDPEVYPNIHTIADLGNTDITVSVFGGGTWTQLFIAEGVLSEDQVDPSYDGSPARFIAEGNIAQ
;
A
#
# COMPACT_ATOMS: atom_id res chain seq x y z
N MET A 1 38.40 42.46 19.07
CA MET A 1 39.14 43.16 18.01
C MET A 1 39.10 42.27 16.77
N TYR A 2 38.80 42.86 15.70
CA TYR A 2 38.74 42.51 14.27
C TYR A 2 37.42 41.97 13.71
N ARG A 3 36.79 42.93 13.10
CA ARG A 3 35.73 43.00 12.08
C ARG A 3 36.26 42.51 10.73
N SER A 4 35.42 41.93 9.93
CA SER A 4 35.20 42.07 8.46
C SER A 4 34.28 40.94 8.03
N GLY A 5 33.14 41.08 7.39
CA GLY A 5 32.57 42.10 6.52
C GLY A 5 32.59 41.60 5.07
N ARG A 6 31.40 41.56 4.41
CA ARG A 6 31.13 41.45 2.97
C ARG A 6 30.87 40.00 2.47
N ALA A 7 29.96 39.75 1.54
CA ALA A 7 29.04 40.58 0.76
C ALA A 7 27.93 39.66 0.21
N ILE A 8 26.78 40.26 0.05
CA ILE A 8 25.58 39.78 -0.66
C ILE A 8 25.89 39.77 -2.16
N LEU A 9 25.55 38.68 -2.86
CA LEU A 9 25.34 38.76 -4.30
C LEU A 9 24.09 37.98 -4.67
N SER A 10 23.01 38.72 -4.85
CA SER A 10 21.77 38.30 -5.48
C SER A 10 22.00 38.12 -6.98
N LEU A 11 21.63 37.00 -7.55
CA LEU A 11 21.48 36.86 -9.00
C LEU A 11 20.07 36.33 -9.29
N ILE A 12 19.23 37.24 -9.76
CA ILE A 12 17.93 37.03 -10.37
C ILE A 12 18.18 36.81 -11.86
N LEU A 13 17.68 35.69 -12.42
CA LEU A 13 17.45 35.53 -13.86
C LEU A 13 16.50 34.33 -13.99
N GLY A 14 15.30 34.37 -14.49
CA GLY A 14 14.79 34.98 -15.69
C GLY A 14 13.87 33.89 -16.25
N ILE A 15 12.55 34.06 -16.04
CA ILE A 15 11.47 33.20 -16.57
C ILE A 15 11.44 33.37 -18.09
N SER A 16 11.42 32.25 -18.83
CA SER A 16 10.96 32.24 -20.21
C SER A 16 9.94 31.16 -20.42
N LEU A 17 8.65 31.57 -20.43
CA LEU A 17 7.54 30.82 -21.00
C LEU A 17 7.74 30.78 -22.53
N VAL A 18 7.65 29.59 -23.12
CA VAL A 18 7.36 29.42 -24.54
C VAL A 18 6.11 28.56 -24.66
N ALA A 19 5.01 29.19 -24.98
CA ALA A 19 3.80 28.58 -25.50
C ALA A 19 3.98 28.40 -27.02
N GLY A 20 3.69 27.23 -27.54
CA GLY A 20 3.63 26.90 -28.98
C GLY A 20 2.59 25.81 -29.15
N ALA A 21 1.52 26.13 -29.49
CA ALA A 21 0.54 26.24 -30.53
C ALA A 21 0.46 25.01 -31.47
N CYS A 22 -0.79 24.51 -31.55
CA CYS A 22 -1.31 23.57 -32.54
C CYS A 22 -0.92 23.87 -33.98
N GLY A 23 -0.66 22.82 -34.74
CA GLY A 23 -0.58 22.86 -36.19
C GLY A 23 -1.08 21.57 -36.76
N SER A 24 -2.21 21.68 -37.48
CA SER A 24 -2.90 20.62 -38.21
C SER A 24 -2.27 20.36 -39.57
N ASP A 25 -2.59 19.17 -40.08
CA ASP A 25 -2.77 18.75 -41.50
C ASP A 25 -1.58 18.40 -42.39
N SER A 26 -1.61 17.21 -42.87
CA SER A 26 -1.94 16.78 -44.23
C SER A 26 -1.18 15.54 -44.71
N GLY A 27 -1.94 14.50 -45.00
CA GLY A 27 -1.84 13.69 -46.23
C GLY A 27 -0.62 12.77 -46.41
N GLY A 28 -0.82 11.46 -46.34
CA GLY A 28 0.15 10.48 -46.82
C GLY A 28 -0.31 9.04 -46.68
N THR A 29 -0.98 8.56 -47.72
CA THR A 29 -1.08 7.18 -48.24
C THR A 29 -1.02 5.99 -47.26
N ALA A 30 -2.14 5.31 -47.12
CA ALA A 30 -2.30 3.99 -46.55
C ALA A 30 -1.46 2.93 -47.28
N VAL A 31 -0.59 2.24 -46.55
CA VAL A 31 -0.03 0.95 -46.95
C VAL A 31 -0.61 -0.10 -46.02
N THR A 32 -1.53 -0.89 -46.53
CA THR A 32 -2.13 -2.03 -45.85
C THR A 32 -1.13 -3.16 -45.78
N ALA A 33 -0.48 -3.31 -44.62
CA ALA A 33 0.26 -4.53 -44.32
C ALA A 33 -0.62 -5.42 -43.47
N THR A 34 -1.20 -6.44 -44.08
CA THR A 34 -1.95 -7.52 -43.42
C THR A 34 -0.91 -8.46 -42.81
N THR A 35 -0.60 -8.27 -41.52
CA THR A 35 0.14 -9.27 -40.74
C THR A 35 -0.89 -10.07 -39.94
N ALA A 36 -1.03 -11.36 -40.30
CA ALA A 36 -1.88 -12.29 -39.55
C ALA A 36 -1.32 -12.47 -38.15
N ALA A 37 -2.12 -12.23 -37.12
CA ALA A 37 -1.81 -12.50 -35.74
C ALA A 37 -1.75 -14.03 -35.54
N PRO A 38 -0.77 -14.56 -34.76
CA PRO A 38 -0.77 -15.95 -34.37
C PRO A 38 -1.99 -16.23 -33.48
N ALA A 39 -2.64 -17.37 -33.71
CA ALA A 39 -3.79 -17.82 -32.94
C ALA A 39 -3.38 -18.02 -31.46
N ALA A 40 -4.14 -17.40 -30.56
CA ALA A 40 -4.01 -17.61 -29.13
C ALA A 40 -4.30 -19.10 -28.78
N PRO A 41 -3.56 -19.72 -27.84
CA PRO A 41 -3.88 -21.04 -27.36
C PRO A 41 -5.26 -21.03 -26.68
N ALA A 42 -6.04 -22.07 -26.94
CA ALA A 42 -7.36 -22.26 -26.37
C ALA A 42 -7.30 -22.17 -24.83
N ALA A 43 -8.06 -21.26 -24.27
CA ALA A 43 -8.23 -21.15 -22.83
C ALA A 43 -8.88 -22.44 -22.31
N THR A 44 -8.15 -23.15 -21.45
CA THR A 44 -8.70 -24.23 -20.64
C THR A 44 -9.75 -23.60 -19.71
N ALA A 45 -10.97 -24.10 -19.76
CA ALA A 45 -12.06 -23.61 -18.91
C ALA A 45 -11.65 -23.73 -17.44
N ALA A 46 -11.70 -22.60 -16.75
CA ALA A 46 -11.54 -22.56 -15.29
C ALA A 46 -12.67 -23.37 -14.64
N PRO A 47 -12.44 -24.07 -13.51
CA PRO A 47 -13.52 -24.71 -12.78
C PRO A 47 -14.55 -23.65 -12.36
N GLU A 48 -15.82 -23.94 -12.58
CA GLU A 48 -16.93 -23.11 -12.13
C GLU A 48 -16.85 -22.96 -10.62
N THR A 49 -16.45 -21.79 -10.18
CA THR A 49 -16.56 -21.40 -8.78
C THR A 49 -18.04 -21.28 -8.49
N THR A 50 -18.58 -22.21 -7.71
CA THR A 50 -19.95 -22.09 -7.18
C THR A 50 -19.99 -20.77 -6.41
N ALA A 51 -20.72 -19.81 -6.93
CA ALA A 51 -20.96 -18.55 -6.20
C ALA A 51 -21.60 -18.92 -4.85
N ALA A 52 -20.88 -18.62 -3.77
CA ALA A 52 -21.49 -18.64 -2.45
C ALA A 52 -22.70 -17.71 -2.51
N SER A 53 -23.85 -18.24 -2.12
CA SER A 53 -25.09 -17.47 -2.00
C SER A 53 -24.77 -16.24 -1.16
N ALA A 54 -24.89 -15.05 -1.75
CA ALA A 54 -24.85 -13.81 -0.98
C ALA A 54 -25.96 -13.93 0.09
N GLY A 55 -25.56 -14.07 1.34
CA GLY A 55 -26.50 -13.98 2.44
C GLY A 55 -27.24 -12.65 2.32
N GLU A 56 -28.54 -12.65 2.58
CA GLU A 56 -29.31 -11.41 2.64
C GLU A 56 -28.62 -10.47 3.61
N THR A 57 -28.05 -9.38 3.09
CA THR A 57 -27.50 -8.32 3.92
C THR A 57 -28.70 -7.65 4.59
N THR A 58 -28.94 -7.94 5.85
CA THR A 58 -29.95 -7.23 6.64
C THR A 58 -29.49 -5.77 6.68
N ALA A 59 -30.34 -4.84 6.24
CA ALA A 59 -30.02 -3.42 6.34
C ALA A 59 -29.77 -3.06 7.81
N ALA A 60 -28.67 -2.32 8.08
CA ALA A 60 -28.36 -1.88 9.42
C ALA A 60 -29.49 -1.01 9.97
N SER A 61 -29.80 -1.17 11.26
CA SER A 61 -30.77 -0.34 11.97
C SER A 61 -30.05 0.79 12.71
N ALA A 62 -30.66 1.98 12.77
CA ALA A 62 -30.09 3.11 13.48
C ALA A 62 -29.79 2.76 14.95
N GLY A 63 -28.57 3.03 15.40
CA GLY A 63 -28.16 2.78 16.78
C GLY A 63 -27.97 1.30 17.15
N GLU A 64 -27.91 0.38 16.17
CA GLU A 64 -27.85 -1.06 16.39
C GLU A 64 -26.61 -1.51 17.17
N LEU A 65 -25.48 -0.82 17.01
CA LEU A 65 -24.22 -1.16 17.67
C LEU A 65 -24.06 -0.48 19.04
N ALA A 66 -24.91 0.48 19.38
CA ALA A 66 -24.86 1.15 20.67
C ALA A 66 -25.04 0.18 21.83
N GLY A 67 -24.08 0.13 22.75
CA GLY A 67 -24.09 -0.78 23.90
C GLY A 67 -23.73 -2.24 23.59
N VAL A 68 -23.44 -2.58 22.32
CA VAL A 68 -22.93 -3.89 21.88
C VAL A 68 -21.44 -3.79 21.56
N CYS A 69 -21.05 -2.74 20.83
CA CYS A 69 -19.66 -2.43 20.50
C CYS A 69 -19.07 -1.40 21.46
N PRO A 70 -17.73 -1.21 21.49
CA PRO A 70 -17.10 -0.03 22.10
C PRO A 70 -17.72 1.26 21.56
N ALA A 71 -17.72 2.32 22.35
CA ALA A 71 -18.23 3.63 21.92
C ALA A 71 -17.50 4.16 20.67
N THR A 72 -16.22 3.79 20.51
CA THR A 72 -15.42 4.04 19.31
C THR A 72 -14.80 2.73 18.84
N VAL A 73 -15.06 2.35 17.60
CA VAL A 73 -14.39 1.23 16.91
C VAL A 73 -13.11 1.77 16.29
N VAL A 74 -11.97 1.34 16.80
CA VAL A 74 -10.66 1.77 16.30
C VAL A 74 -10.19 0.82 15.21
N ILE A 75 -9.86 1.38 14.03
CA ILE A 75 -9.28 0.67 12.88
C ILE A 75 -7.87 1.20 12.64
N GLN A 76 -6.87 0.34 12.79
CA GLN A 76 -5.48 0.66 12.48
C GLN A 76 -5.17 0.25 11.06
N THR A 77 -4.69 1.18 10.19
CA THR A 77 -4.18 0.82 8.88
C THR A 77 -2.71 0.39 8.97
N ASP A 78 -2.25 -0.34 7.97
CA ASP A 78 -0.86 -0.81 7.88
C ASP A 78 0.08 0.27 7.34
N TRP A 79 -0.49 1.24 6.58
CA TRP A 79 0.27 2.30 5.91
C TRP A 79 -0.42 3.66 5.98
N PHE A 80 0.11 4.66 5.27
CA PHE A 80 -0.57 5.93 5.02
C PHE A 80 -1.94 5.70 4.36
N PRO A 81 -2.84 6.69 4.40
CA PRO A 81 -4.10 6.59 3.64
C PRO A 81 -3.83 6.32 2.16
N GLU A 82 -4.27 5.16 1.69
CA GLU A 82 -4.16 4.69 0.32
C GLU A 82 -5.54 4.32 -0.24
N SER A 83 -5.61 4.08 -1.54
CA SER A 83 -6.89 3.76 -2.20
C SER A 83 -7.54 2.47 -1.67
N GLU A 84 -6.75 1.50 -1.26
CA GLU A 84 -7.20 0.24 -0.66
C GLU A 84 -7.86 0.43 0.72
N HIS A 85 -7.49 1.49 1.44
CA HIS A 85 -8.13 1.88 2.70
C HIS A 85 -9.45 2.63 2.50
N GLY A 86 -9.82 2.98 1.25
CA GLY A 86 -10.99 3.79 0.92
C GLY A 86 -12.28 3.27 1.56
N GLY A 87 -12.48 1.96 1.60
CA GLY A 87 -13.66 1.35 2.22
C GLY A 87 -13.79 1.63 3.72
N MET A 88 -12.69 1.83 4.44
CA MET A 88 -12.72 2.20 5.86
C MET A 88 -13.09 3.67 6.04
N TYR A 89 -12.56 4.55 5.19
CA TYR A 89 -12.92 5.98 5.23
C TYR A 89 -14.35 6.23 4.76
N GLU A 90 -14.89 5.42 3.85
CA GLU A 90 -16.29 5.50 3.40
C GLU A 90 -17.29 5.18 4.54
N MET A 91 -16.86 4.45 5.56
CA MET A 91 -17.71 4.17 6.73
C MET A 91 -17.75 5.34 7.73
N VAL A 92 -16.92 6.36 7.58
CA VAL A 92 -16.90 7.53 8.48
C VAL A 92 -17.98 8.51 8.05
N GLY A 93 -18.83 8.94 8.96
CA GLY A 93 -19.92 9.88 8.69
C GLY A 93 -19.43 11.29 8.33
N ASP A 94 -20.35 12.12 7.84
CA ASP A 94 -20.07 13.51 7.43
C ASP A 94 -19.64 14.44 8.59
N ASP A 95 -19.81 13.98 9.82
CA ASP A 95 -19.40 14.66 11.06
C ASP A 95 -17.93 14.41 11.43
N TYR A 96 -17.15 13.86 10.52
CA TYR A 96 -15.76 13.48 10.78
C TYR A 96 -14.86 14.65 11.20
N VAL A 97 -13.89 14.31 12.03
CA VAL A 97 -12.80 15.17 12.46
C VAL A 97 -11.47 14.54 12.09
N ILE A 98 -10.60 15.34 11.45
CA ILE A 98 -9.22 14.92 11.14
C ILE A 98 -8.29 15.51 12.20
N ASP A 99 -7.54 14.65 12.87
CA ASP A 99 -6.44 15.02 13.75
C ASP A 99 -5.12 14.77 13.03
N GLY A 100 -4.53 15.82 12.48
CA GLY A 100 -3.27 15.71 11.72
C GLY A 100 -2.06 15.39 12.59
N ASP A 101 -2.08 15.76 13.87
CA ASP A 101 -0.97 15.50 14.78
C ASP A 101 -0.91 14.03 15.17
N ASN A 102 -2.05 13.39 15.38
CA ASN A 102 -2.18 11.97 15.69
C ASN A 102 -2.45 11.11 14.45
N GLN A 103 -2.60 11.71 13.28
CA GLN A 103 -2.88 11.05 12.01
C GLN A 103 -4.11 10.13 12.07
N THR A 104 -5.21 10.66 12.63
CA THR A 104 -6.48 9.95 12.79
C THR A 104 -7.65 10.68 12.13
N THR A 105 -8.64 9.91 11.71
CA THR A 105 -9.95 10.42 11.26
C THR A 105 -11.02 9.74 12.09
N THR A 106 -11.86 10.51 12.76
CA THR A 106 -12.91 10.00 13.65
C THR A 106 -14.26 10.61 13.30
N GLY A 107 -15.31 9.84 13.30
CA GLY A 107 -16.69 10.28 13.09
C GLY A 107 -17.68 9.15 13.35
N SER A 108 -18.98 9.42 13.18
CA SER A 108 -20.02 8.39 13.32
C SER A 108 -19.74 7.20 12.38
N LEU A 109 -19.84 5.97 12.89
CA LEU A 109 -19.73 4.77 12.06
C LEU A 109 -21.02 4.57 11.26
N MET A 110 -20.92 4.66 9.95
CA MET A 110 -22.03 4.52 9.01
C MET A 110 -22.06 3.13 8.39
N ALA A 111 -23.22 2.50 8.38
CA ALA A 111 -23.45 1.26 7.65
C ALA A 111 -24.64 1.41 6.71
N SER A 112 -24.43 1.23 5.39
CA SER A 112 -25.45 1.44 4.38
C SER A 112 -26.16 2.81 4.46
N GLY A 113 -25.41 3.86 4.82
CA GLY A 113 -25.94 5.21 4.98
C GLY A 113 -26.73 5.45 6.28
N VAL A 114 -26.67 4.53 7.25
CA VAL A 114 -27.34 4.62 8.55
C VAL A 114 -26.29 4.73 9.66
N ASP A 115 -26.49 5.66 10.59
CA ASP A 115 -25.66 5.80 11.80
C ASP A 115 -25.90 4.59 12.73
N THR A 116 -24.82 3.89 13.06
CA THR A 116 -24.85 2.67 13.87
C THR A 116 -24.90 2.96 15.38
N GLY A 117 -24.75 4.21 15.80
CA GLY A 117 -24.78 4.64 17.19
C GLY A 117 -23.46 4.47 17.94
N VAL A 118 -22.36 4.24 17.22
CA VAL A 118 -20.99 4.28 17.73
C VAL A 118 -20.10 5.06 16.76
N ASP A 119 -18.96 5.51 17.23
CA ASP A 119 -17.96 6.17 16.38
C ASP A 119 -17.02 5.14 15.73
N VAL A 120 -16.39 5.55 14.64
CA VAL A 120 -15.22 4.87 14.08
C VAL A 120 -14.03 5.84 14.07
N GLN A 121 -12.85 5.33 14.43
CA GLN A 121 -11.60 6.04 14.32
C GLN A 121 -10.65 5.25 13.42
N VAL A 122 -10.29 5.81 12.27
CA VAL A 122 -9.27 5.25 11.38
C VAL A 122 -7.94 5.91 11.73
N ARG A 123 -6.94 5.10 12.05
CA ARG A 123 -5.57 5.52 12.40
C ARG A 123 -4.62 5.16 11.29
N ALA A 124 -3.80 6.10 10.84
CA ALA A 124 -2.76 5.83 9.86
C ALA A 124 -1.68 4.92 10.44
N GLY A 125 -1.15 4.04 9.59
CA GLY A 125 -0.04 3.15 9.89
C GLY A 125 1.29 3.61 9.31
N GLY A 126 2.15 2.67 8.96
CA GLY A 126 3.47 2.93 8.42
C GLY A 126 4.33 3.77 9.36
N PRO A 127 4.84 4.92 8.91
CA PRO A 127 5.66 5.81 9.75
C PRO A 127 4.96 6.28 11.02
N ALA A 128 3.62 6.42 11.01
CA ALA A 128 2.85 6.86 12.18
C ALA A 128 2.98 5.90 13.37
N ILE A 129 3.20 4.63 13.11
CA ILE A 129 3.41 3.57 14.10
C ILE A 129 4.86 3.05 14.11
N GLY A 130 5.81 3.81 13.52
CA GLY A 130 7.22 3.44 13.45
C GLY A 130 7.49 2.17 12.64
N PHE A 131 6.71 1.93 11.59
CA PHE A 131 6.79 0.75 10.72
C PHE A 131 6.55 -0.58 11.46
N GLN A 132 5.87 -0.53 12.60
CA GLN A 132 5.50 -1.74 13.33
C GLN A 132 4.45 -2.54 12.54
N ASN A 133 4.50 -3.85 12.68
CA ASN A 133 3.49 -4.74 12.13
C ASN A 133 2.16 -4.55 12.88
N THR A 134 1.06 -4.42 12.13
CA THR A 134 -0.26 -4.13 12.71
C THR A 134 -0.79 -5.27 13.59
N VAL A 135 -0.46 -6.54 13.28
CA VAL A 135 -0.80 -7.68 14.14
C VAL A 135 -0.15 -7.52 15.52
N ALA A 136 1.15 -7.19 15.56
CA ALA A 136 1.85 -6.93 16.81
C ALA A 136 1.30 -5.67 17.52
N GLN A 137 0.92 -4.64 16.75
CA GLN A 137 0.34 -3.41 17.29
C GLN A 137 -0.96 -3.68 18.05
N MET A 138 -1.84 -4.55 17.54
CA MET A 138 -3.10 -4.93 18.24
C MET A 138 -2.87 -5.52 19.63
N TYR A 139 -1.72 -6.13 19.87
CA TYR A 139 -1.36 -6.72 21.18
C TYR A 139 -0.70 -5.71 22.12
N THR A 140 -0.12 -4.65 21.59
CA THR A 140 0.50 -3.57 22.38
C THR A 140 -0.47 -2.42 22.67
N ASP A 141 -1.43 -2.19 21.78
CA ASP A 141 -2.50 -1.20 21.93
C ASP A 141 -3.87 -1.90 21.88
N THR A 142 -4.44 -2.13 23.05
CA THR A 142 -5.71 -2.86 23.21
C THR A 142 -6.96 -2.05 22.82
N ASP A 143 -6.81 -0.77 22.49
CA ASP A 143 -7.91 0.04 21.95
C ASP A 143 -8.20 -0.30 20.50
N ILE A 144 -7.23 -0.88 19.79
CA ILE A 144 -7.40 -1.30 18.39
C ILE A 144 -8.38 -2.47 18.32
N THR A 145 -9.54 -2.23 17.69
CA THR A 145 -10.58 -3.24 17.49
C THR A 145 -10.33 -4.08 16.24
N LEU A 146 -9.90 -3.42 15.15
CA LEU A 146 -9.63 -4.00 13.84
C LEU A 146 -8.30 -3.47 13.33
N ALA A 147 -7.59 -4.27 12.55
CA ALA A 147 -6.40 -3.80 11.85
C ALA A 147 -6.35 -4.32 10.42
N TYR A 148 -5.82 -3.50 9.53
CA TYR A 148 -5.43 -3.94 8.19
C TYR A 148 -4.12 -4.71 8.32
N ALA A 149 -4.09 -5.96 7.85
CA ALA A 149 -2.92 -6.82 8.00
C ALA A 149 -2.76 -7.72 6.77
N ASP A 150 -1.52 -7.89 6.35
CA ASP A 150 -1.17 -8.84 5.29
C ASP A 150 -1.26 -10.29 5.79
N THR A 151 -1.61 -11.20 4.90
CA THR A 151 -1.77 -12.63 5.23
C THR A 151 -0.47 -13.27 5.73
N ASP A 152 0.68 -12.85 5.20
CA ASP A 152 2.00 -13.31 5.66
C ASP A 152 2.29 -12.86 7.09
N SER A 153 1.89 -11.64 7.46
CA SER A 153 1.98 -11.14 8.84
C SER A 153 1.12 -11.95 9.79
N VAL A 154 -0.13 -12.22 9.41
CA VAL A 154 -1.02 -13.08 10.20
C VAL A 154 -0.45 -14.48 10.39
N ALA A 155 0.14 -15.04 9.33
CA ALA A 155 0.77 -16.37 9.38
C ALA A 155 2.05 -16.37 10.23
N PHE A 156 2.87 -15.30 10.14
CA PHE A 156 4.11 -15.18 10.89
C PHE A 156 3.87 -15.08 12.41
N PHE A 157 2.88 -14.29 12.82
CA PHE A 157 2.57 -14.05 14.23
C PHE A 157 1.53 -15.04 14.82
N TRP A 158 1.13 -16.04 14.09
CA TRP A 158 0.00 -16.90 14.46
C TRP A 158 0.14 -17.60 15.83
N GLU A 159 1.35 -17.95 16.26
CA GLU A 159 1.59 -18.61 17.54
C GLU A 159 1.62 -17.62 18.72
N ASP A 160 2.21 -16.44 18.49
CA ASP A 160 2.48 -15.44 19.56
C ASP A 160 1.36 -14.40 19.65
N ALA A 161 0.73 -14.06 18.55
CA ALA A 161 -0.29 -13.01 18.44
C ALA A 161 -1.43 -13.43 17.49
N PRO A 162 -2.20 -14.48 17.82
CA PRO A 162 -3.27 -14.95 16.96
C PRO A 162 -4.39 -13.91 16.79
N VAL A 163 -4.81 -13.70 15.53
CA VAL A 163 -5.91 -12.80 15.17
C VAL A 163 -6.96 -13.53 14.35
N VAL A 164 -8.17 -12.97 14.28
CA VAL A 164 -9.26 -13.47 13.46
C VAL A 164 -9.42 -12.58 12.25
N GLN A 165 -9.28 -13.15 11.06
CA GLN A 165 -9.57 -12.44 9.82
C GLN A 165 -11.08 -12.39 9.60
N VAL A 166 -11.65 -11.18 9.54
CA VAL A 166 -13.10 -10.97 9.41
C VAL A 166 -13.52 -10.53 8.01
N VAL A 167 -12.59 -9.93 7.24
CA VAL A 167 -12.82 -9.50 5.86
C VAL A 167 -11.50 -9.55 5.06
N THR A 168 -11.61 -9.79 3.77
CA THR A 168 -10.47 -9.73 2.83
C THR A 168 -10.78 -8.64 1.81
N PRO A 169 -10.24 -7.43 1.96
CA PRO A 169 -10.56 -6.32 1.07
C PRO A 169 -9.91 -6.44 -0.32
N LEU A 170 -8.81 -7.17 -0.43
CA LEU A 170 -8.05 -7.38 -1.66
C LEU A 170 -7.97 -8.86 -2.03
N ASP A 171 -8.13 -9.18 -3.31
CA ASP A 171 -7.94 -10.53 -3.85
C ASP A 171 -6.47 -10.96 -3.82
N LYS A 172 -5.56 -10.00 -3.98
CA LYS A 172 -4.10 -10.20 -3.97
C LYS A 172 -3.42 -9.05 -3.27
N ASN A 173 -2.33 -9.37 -2.57
CA ASN A 173 -1.43 -8.34 -2.05
C ASN A 173 -0.81 -7.56 -3.23
N PRO A 174 -0.96 -6.22 -3.29
CA PRO A 174 -0.43 -5.40 -4.39
C PRO A 174 1.07 -5.11 -4.25
N GLN A 175 1.71 -5.49 -3.17
CA GLN A 175 3.14 -5.26 -2.97
C GLN A 175 3.96 -5.95 -4.05
N MET A 176 5.03 -5.31 -4.48
CA MET A 176 5.93 -5.81 -5.51
C MET A 176 7.37 -5.44 -5.19
N LEU A 177 8.30 -6.22 -5.72
CA LEU A 177 9.70 -5.83 -5.80
C LEU A 177 10.00 -5.24 -7.16
N MET A 178 10.66 -4.11 -7.16
CA MET A 178 11.14 -3.41 -8.36
C MET A 178 12.65 -3.51 -8.45
N TRP A 179 13.17 -3.65 -9.65
CA TRP A 179 14.59 -3.54 -9.98
C TRP A 179 14.74 -2.86 -11.34
N ASP A 180 15.93 -2.36 -11.63
CA ASP A 180 16.24 -1.75 -12.92
C ASP A 180 16.52 -2.83 -13.99
N PRO A 181 15.65 -3.00 -15.00
CA PRO A 181 15.83 -4.01 -16.04
C PRO A 181 16.99 -3.69 -17.01
N GLU A 182 17.47 -2.45 -17.07
CA GLU A 182 18.65 -2.11 -17.86
C GLU A 182 19.94 -2.58 -17.18
N VAL A 183 19.95 -2.55 -15.83
CA VAL A 183 21.08 -3.05 -15.02
C VAL A 183 21.00 -4.57 -14.87
N TYR A 184 19.80 -5.10 -14.69
CA TYR A 184 19.54 -6.53 -14.43
C TYR A 184 18.59 -7.18 -15.45
N PRO A 185 19.00 -7.26 -16.73
CA PRO A 185 18.11 -7.72 -17.82
C PRO A 185 17.70 -9.19 -17.73
N ASN A 186 18.36 -9.97 -16.88
CA ASN A 186 18.07 -11.41 -16.72
C ASN A 186 17.26 -11.73 -15.46
N ILE A 187 16.88 -10.72 -14.67
CA ILE A 187 16.00 -10.92 -13.51
C ILE A 187 14.56 -10.75 -13.97
N HIS A 188 13.73 -11.78 -13.76
CA HIS A 188 12.30 -11.79 -14.12
C HIS A 188 11.43 -12.24 -12.96
N THR A 189 12.01 -12.81 -11.91
CA THR A 189 11.31 -13.35 -10.74
C THR A 189 12.10 -13.04 -9.47
N ILE A 190 11.47 -13.14 -8.31
CA ILE A 190 12.14 -13.02 -7.00
C ILE A 190 13.22 -14.12 -6.85
N ALA A 191 12.98 -15.31 -7.40
CA ALA A 191 13.97 -16.39 -7.38
C ALA A 191 15.23 -16.08 -8.20
N ASP A 192 15.08 -15.37 -9.34
CA ASP A 192 16.24 -14.90 -10.10
C ASP A 192 17.04 -13.85 -9.30
N LEU A 193 16.33 -12.97 -8.60
CA LEU A 193 16.92 -11.94 -7.75
C LEU A 193 17.74 -12.55 -6.62
N GLY A 194 17.24 -13.62 -5.99
CA GLY A 194 17.95 -14.38 -4.96
C GLY A 194 19.24 -15.06 -5.43
N ASN A 195 19.43 -15.26 -6.74
CA ASN A 195 20.67 -15.78 -7.33
C ASN A 195 21.71 -14.71 -7.65
N THR A 196 21.52 -13.49 -7.17
CA THR A 196 22.41 -12.33 -7.39
C THR A 196 22.91 -11.76 -6.06
N ASP A 197 23.82 -10.80 -6.13
CA ASP A 197 24.31 -10.05 -4.98
C ASP A 197 23.51 -8.74 -4.77
N ILE A 198 22.35 -8.60 -5.41
CA ILE A 198 21.54 -7.39 -5.32
C ILE A 198 20.95 -7.24 -3.91
N THR A 199 21.07 -6.05 -3.35
CA THR A 199 20.41 -5.72 -2.07
C THR A 199 18.93 -5.53 -2.28
N VAL A 200 18.12 -6.15 -1.43
CA VAL A 200 16.65 -6.00 -1.40
C VAL A 200 16.30 -5.08 -0.24
N SER A 201 15.93 -3.85 -0.56
CA SER A 201 15.58 -2.81 0.42
C SER A 201 14.09 -2.95 0.78
N VAL A 202 13.81 -3.18 2.06
CA VAL A 202 12.45 -3.42 2.57
C VAL A 202 12.23 -2.69 3.89
N PHE A 203 10.97 -2.53 4.33
CA PHE A 203 10.78 -2.05 5.70
C PHE A 203 11.07 -3.16 6.71
N GLY A 204 11.52 -2.75 7.90
CA GLY A 204 11.88 -3.67 8.97
C GLY A 204 10.75 -4.57 9.47
N GLY A 205 9.48 -4.19 9.21
CA GLY A 205 8.29 -4.99 9.56
C GLY A 205 7.81 -5.96 8.48
N GLY A 206 8.47 -6.03 7.33
CA GLY A 206 8.08 -6.89 6.21
C GLY A 206 8.28 -8.37 6.49
N THR A 207 7.22 -9.08 6.85
CA THR A 207 7.26 -10.52 7.21
C THR A 207 7.44 -11.44 6.02
N TRP A 208 7.03 -11.03 4.82
CA TRP A 208 7.19 -11.79 3.58
C TRP A 208 8.65 -12.15 3.27
N THR A 209 9.60 -11.31 3.65
CA THR A 209 11.05 -11.60 3.46
C THR A 209 11.49 -12.81 4.27
N GLN A 210 10.93 -13.01 5.46
CA GLN A 210 11.23 -14.15 6.31
C GLN A 210 10.81 -15.47 5.66
N LEU A 211 9.68 -15.48 4.94
CA LEU A 211 9.24 -16.62 4.17
C LEU A 211 10.26 -16.96 3.06
N PHE A 212 10.66 -15.96 2.27
CA PHE A 212 11.62 -16.18 1.17
C PHE A 212 13.01 -16.58 1.67
N ILE A 213 13.43 -16.10 2.84
CA ILE A 213 14.67 -16.55 3.49
C ILE A 213 14.54 -18.00 3.95
N ALA A 214 13.44 -18.36 4.61
CA ALA A 214 13.18 -19.70 5.08
C ALA A 214 13.11 -20.74 3.94
N GLU A 215 12.58 -20.32 2.79
CA GLU A 215 12.53 -21.15 1.57
C GLU A 215 13.85 -21.15 0.78
N GLY A 216 14.85 -20.38 1.19
CA GLY A 216 16.13 -20.26 0.50
C GLY A 216 16.05 -19.52 -0.83
N VAL A 217 15.00 -18.73 -1.04
CA VAL A 217 14.83 -17.87 -2.24
C VAL A 217 15.66 -16.61 -2.12
N LEU A 218 15.72 -16.01 -0.93
CA LEU A 218 16.58 -14.87 -0.60
C LEU A 218 17.57 -15.30 0.49
N SER A 219 18.70 -14.61 0.61
CA SER A 219 19.59 -14.73 1.78
C SER A 219 19.38 -13.58 2.75
N GLU A 220 19.64 -13.81 4.04
CA GLU A 220 19.61 -12.73 5.05
C GLU A 220 20.50 -11.55 4.67
N ASP A 221 21.69 -11.82 4.13
CA ASP A 221 22.67 -10.81 3.74
C ASP A 221 22.20 -9.91 2.58
N GLN A 222 21.20 -10.35 1.79
CA GLN A 222 20.61 -9.55 0.74
C GLN A 222 19.56 -8.57 1.26
N VAL A 223 18.94 -8.81 2.42
CA VAL A 223 17.81 -8.04 2.92
C VAL A 223 18.32 -6.86 3.74
N ASP A 224 18.00 -5.64 3.29
CA ASP A 224 18.28 -4.39 4.00
C ASP A 224 16.96 -3.80 4.54
N PRO A 225 16.71 -3.86 5.86
CA PRO A 225 15.45 -3.42 6.45
C PRO A 225 15.37 -1.89 6.66
N SER A 226 16.14 -1.11 5.94
CA SER A 226 16.23 0.35 6.12
C SER A 226 15.34 1.16 5.18
N TYR A 227 14.44 0.53 4.43
CA TYR A 227 13.50 1.24 3.57
C TYR A 227 12.56 2.13 4.40
N ASP A 228 12.48 3.39 4.03
CA ASP A 228 11.73 4.44 4.74
C ASP A 228 10.47 4.92 3.99
N GLY A 229 10.07 4.22 2.94
CA GLY A 229 8.95 4.63 2.07
C GLY A 229 9.36 5.55 0.92
N SER A 230 10.66 5.90 0.79
CA SER A 230 11.15 6.77 -0.28
C SER A 230 11.79 5.98 -1.41
N PRO A 231 11.42 6.23 -2.68
CA PRO A 231 12.09 5.64 -3.83
C PRO A 231 13.45 6.31 -4.13
N ALA A 232 13.87 7.31 -3.35
CA ALA A 232 15.04 8.12 -3.66
C ALA A 232 16.32 7.30 -3.74
N ARG A 233 16.49 6.34 -2.84
CA ARG A 233 17.65 5.44 -2.82
C ARG A 233 17.68 4.54 -4.05
N PHE A 234 16.54 3.94 -4.40
CA PHE A 234 16.39 3.11 -5.60
C PHE A 234 16.80 3.85 -6.88
N ILE A 235 16.31 5.10 -7.02
CA ILE A 235 16.61 5.95 -8.17
C ILE A 235 18.10 6.34 -8.20
N ALA A 236 18.71 6.60 -7.03
CA ALA A 236 20.07 7.09 -6.93
C ALA A 236 21.12 5.99 -7.12
N GLU A 237 20.90 4.81 -6.57
CA GLU A 237 21.85 3.71 -6.58
C GLU A 237 21.70 2.83 -7.82
N GLY A 238 20.47 2.55 -8.28
CA GLY A 238 20.17 1.75 -9.48
C GLY A 238 20.61 0.27 -9.42
N ASN A 239 21.24 -0.14 -8.32
CA ASN A 239 21.77 -1.48 -8.11
C ASN A 239 21.14 -2.20 -6.90
N ILE A 240 19.98 -1.76 -6.50
CA ILE A 240 19.16 -2.38 -5.44
C ILE A 240 17.81 -2.80 -6.02
N ALA A 241 17.14 -3.73 -5.35
CA ALA A 241 15.72 -3.98 -5.50
C ALA A 241 14.98 -3.37 -4.29
N GLN A 242 13.76 -2.89 -4.51
CA GLN A 242 12.98 -2.22 -3.47
C GLN A 242 11.49 -2.52 -3.60
#